data_78df7292e85b92f7150b8436d836f279
#
_entry.id   78df7292e85b92f7150b8436d836f279
#
_cell.length_a   1.000
_cell.length_b   1.000
_cell.length_c   1.000
_cell.angle_alpha   90.00
_cell.angle_beta   90.00
_cell.angle_gamma   90.00
#
_symmetry.space_group_name_H-M   'P 1'
#
loop_
_entity.id
_entity.type
_entity.pdbx_description
1 polymer ?
#
loop_
_entity_poly.entity_id
_entity_poly.type
_entity_poly.pdbx_seq_one_letter_code
_entity_poly.pdbx_strand_id
1 'polypeptide(L)'
;MRVLLGMLLGAGLLLSSSGCRKVEGTDRRQLVLTTEGYENKLGAQSYQEVLGTEKRSTDPALIALVERVGKRIAAAAPDQGFKYEFTVLESPTANAFCLPGGKVAVYTGILKYMENEAQLAAVVGHEVAHAIARHGGERMSQGILVQGAAVGLSAYLKSKGVEPTTQNIAMAAFGAGAQVGILLPYSRTHETEADELGLYYMAKAGYHPAEAVKFWQSFGSSGGQPEFISTHPSGDTRVSQLQQLQGKALMLYENSKTKVGAGEAIPARYRK
;
A
#
# COMPACT_ATOMS: atom_id res chain seq x y z
N MET A 1 30.92 -5.72 31.64
CA MET A 1 29.49 -6.11 31.64
C MET A 1 28.52 -4.97 32.04
N ARG A 2 28.88 -4.04 32.90
CA ARG A 2 28.01 -2.90 33.30
C ARG A 2 27.89 -1.77 32.25
N VAL A 3 28.89 -1.56 31.40
CA VAL A 3 28.90 -0.48 30.38
C VAL A 3 28.03 -0.77 29.17
N LEU A 4 27.89 -2.05 28.76
CA LEU A 4 27.02 -2.44 27.65
C LEU A 4 25.51 -2.34 27.98
N LEU A 5 25.13 -2.54 29.25
CA LEU A 5 23.75 -2.43 29.69
C LEU A 5 23.26 -0.96 29.71
N GLY A 6 24.17 -0.02 29.97
CA GLY A 6 23.87 1.40 29.95
C GLY A 6 23.63 1.98 28.55
N MET A 7 24.31 1.44 27.53
CA MET A 7 24.10 1.88 26.13
C MET A 7 22.79 1.38 25.53
N LEU A 8 22.32 0.20 25.93
CA LEU A 8 21.00 -0.33 25.48
C LEU A 8 19.84 0.42 26.14
N LEU A 9 19.98 0.87 27.37
CA LEU A 9 18.97 1.69 28.05
C LEU A 9 18.93 3.14 27.52
N GLY A 10 20.07 3.71 27.13
CA GLY A 10 20.16 5.05 26.54
C GLY A 10 19.54 5.13 25.12
N ALA A 11 19.68 4.07 24.32
CA ALA A 11 19.05 3.98 23.00
C ALA A 11 17.52 3.81 23.08
N GLY A 12 17.02 3.13 24.12
CA GLY A 12 15.59 2.92 24.35
C GLY A 12 14.81 4.19 24.72
N LEU A 13 15.45 5.17 25.37
CA LEU A 13 14.79 6.42 25.78
C LEU A 13 14.69 7.47 24.68
N LEU A 14 15.53 7.40 23.64
CA LEU A 14 15.47 8.32 22.50
C LEU A 14 14.45 7.87 21.42
N LEU A 15 13.98 6.63 21.46
CA LEU A 15 12.95 6.09 20.57
C LEU A 15 11.52 6.44 20.99
N SER A 16 11.34 7.02 22.17
CA SER A 16 9.99 7.14 22.78
C SER A 16 9.13 8.30 22.29
N SER A 17 9.62 9.19 21.43
CA SER A 17 8.81 10.32 20.94
C SER A 17 8.73 10.53 19.41
N SER A 18 9.59 9.89 18.63
CA SER A 18 9.71 10.18 17.19
C SER A 18 9.09 9.13 16.25
N GLY A 19 8.89 7.90 16.72
CA GLY A 19 8.49 6.80 15.84
C GLY A 19 7.01 6.45 15.84
N CYS A 20 6.27 6.79 16.91
CA CYS A 20 4.86 6.44 17.01
C CYS A 20 3.99 7.62 16.53
N ARG A 21 3.35 7.46 15.37
CA ARG A 21 2.46 8.48 14.78
C ARG A 21 1.06 7.90 14.54
N LYS A 22 0.05 8.77 14.51
CA LYS A 22 -1.29 8.42 14.08
C LYS A 22 -1.35 8.42 12.56
N VAL A 23 -2.01 7.42 11.98
CA VAL A 23 -2.30 7.38 10.54
C VAL A 23 -3.39 8.40 10.25
N GLU A 24 -3.16 9.25 9.27
CA GLU A 24 -4.10 10.30 8.92
C GLU A 24 -5.39 9.70 8.31
N GLY A 25 -6.52 10.10 8.87
CA GLY A 25 -7.84 9.60 8.45
C GLY A 25 -8.33 8.37 9.20
N THR A 26 -7.50 7.77 10.06
CA THR A 26 -7.88 6.65 10.94
C THR A 26 -7.48 6.92 12.40
N ASP A 27 -7.87 6.03 13.33
CA ASP A 27 -7.44 6.12 14.73
C ASP A 27 -6.23 5.23 15.05
N ARG A 28 -5.71 4.53 14.03
CA ARG A 28 -4.57 3.62 14.21
C ARG A 28 -3.27 4.39 14.46
N ARG A 29 -2.47 3.85 15.36
CA ARG A 29 -1.08 4.26 15.58
C ARG A 29 -0.13 3.30 14.89
N GLN A 30 0.91 3.85 14.28
CA GLN A 30 1.95 3.09 13.59
C GLN A 30 3.35 3.48 14.10
N LEU A 31 4.27 2.55 14.02
CA LEU A 31 5.69 2.80 14.29
C LEU A 31 6.44 2.94 12.96
N VAL A 32 6.94 4.15 12.69
CA VAL A 32 7.74 4.44 11.50
C VAL A 32 9.08 5.02 11.93
N LEU A 33 10.15 4.28 11.70
CA LEU A 33 11.52 4.65 12.04
C LEU A 33 12.23 5.41 10.91
N THR A 34 11.66 5.37 9.71
CA THR A 34 12.19 6.07 8.54
C THR A 34 11.63 7.50 8.44
N THR A 35 12.37 8.41 7.82
CA THR A 35 11.88 9.76 7.54
C THR A 35 11.15 9.82 6.20
N GLU A 36 10.20 10.76 6.06
CA GLU A 36 9.46 10.98 4.81
C GLU A 36 10.42 11.34 3.65
N GLY A 37 11.43 12.16 3.91
CA GLY A 37 12.44 12.50 2.90
C GLY A 37 13.20 11.28 2.39
N TYR A 38 13.54 10.33 3.27
CA TYR A 38 14.19 9.08 2.88
C TYR A 38 13.25 8.19 2.06
N GLU A 39 12.01 8.02 2.50
CA GLU A 39 11.00 7.23 1.79
C GLU A 39 10.71 7.80 0.40
N ASN A 40 10.53 9.13 0.29
CA ASN A 40 10.30 9.81 -0.99
C ASN A 40 11.48 9.66 -1.95
N LYS A 41 12.71 9.70 -1.42
CA LYS A 41 13.93 9.46 -2.23
C LYS A 41 13.96 8.03 -2.76
N LEU A 42 13.69 7.03 -1.91
CA LEU A 42 13.60 5.62 -2.33
C LEU A 42 12.48 5.42 -3.36
N GLY A 43 11.31 6.00 -3.11
CA GLY A 43 10.19 5.95 -4.05
C GLY A 43 10.54 6.50 -5.42
N ALA A 44 11.22 7.66 -5.46
CA ALA A 44 11.68 8.24 -6.71
C ALA A 44 12.72 7.37 -7.44
N GLN A 45 13.66 6.77 -6.71
CA GLN A 45 14.65 5.86 -7.28
C GLN A 45 14.01 4.61 -7.87
N SER A 46 13.19 3.91 -7.08
CA SER A 46 12.47 2.71 -7.54
C SER A 46 11.54 3.01 -8.73
N TYR A 47 10.92 4.19 -8.74
CA TYR A 47 10.12 4.60 -9.88
C TYR A 47 10.93 4.72 -11.17
N GLN A 48 12.13 5.33 -11.11
CA GLN A 48 13.01 5.42 -12.27
C GLN A 48 13.51 4.04 -12.73
N GLU A 49 13.77 3.13 -11.81
CA GLU A 49 14.14 1.73 -12.14
C GLU A 49 13.00 1.04 -12.91
N VAL A 50 11.76 1.16 -12.43
CA VAL A 50 10.59 0.62 -13.15
C VAL A 50 10.45 1.25 -14.53
N LEU A 51 10.56 2.58 -14.63
CA LEU A 51 10.45 3.28 -15.91
C LEU A 51 11.60 2.97 -16.89
N GLY A 52 12.71 2.45 -16.39
CA GLY A 52 13.84 1.98 -17.20
C GLY A 52 13.68 0.57 -17.75
N THR A 53 12.81 -0.25 -17.12
CA THR A 53 12.60 -1.65 -17.47
C THR A 53 11.24 -1.92 -18.12
N GLU A 54 10.21 -1.14 -17.79
CA GLU A 54 8.85 -1.33 -18.25
C GLU A 54 8.50 -0.41 -19.43
N LYS A 55 7.72 -0.93 -20.37
CA LYS A 55 7.26 -0.16 -21.53
C LYS A 55 6.15 0.79 -21.14
N ARG A 56 6.36 2.08 -21.33
CA ARG A 56 5.30 3.10 -21.14
C ARG A 56 4.29 3.05 -22.28
N SER A 57 3.02 3.22 -21.95
CA SER A 57 1.98 3.34 -22.97
C SER A 57 2.14 4.65 -23.74
N THR A 58 1.82 4.56 -25.02
CA THR A 58 1.74 5.73 -25.93
C THR A 58 0.30 6.07 -26.31
N ASP A 59 -0.69 5.39 -25.70
CA ASP A 59 -2.12 5.65 -25.94
C ASP A 59 -2.56 6.95 -25.24
N PRO A 60 -2.80 8.05 -25.96
CA PRO A 60 -3.08 9.34 -25.35
C PRO A 60 -4.42 9.33 -24.58
N ALA A 61 -5.41 8.55 -25.03
CA ALA A 61 -6.71 8.47 -24.37
C ALA A 61 -6.59 7.76 -23.02
N LEU A 62 -5.80 6.68 -22.96
CA LEU A 62 -5.57 5.96 -21.71
C LEU A 62 -4.71 6.77 -20.74
N ILE A 63 -3.66 7.44 -21.23
CA ILE A 63 -2.83 8.32 -20.41
C ILE A 63 -3.69 9.43 -19.80
N ALA A 64 -4.52 10.10 -20.61
CA ALA A 64 -5.40 11.16 -20.14
C ALA A 64 -6.43 10.65 -19.11
N LEU A 65 -6.95 9.44 -19.27
CA LEU A 65 -7.86 8.80 -18.32
C LEU A 65 -7.17 8.59 -16.97
N VAL A 66 -6.00 7.93 -16.96
CA VAL A 66 -5.26 7.63 -15.72
C VAL A 66 -4.81 8.91 -15.02
N GLU A 67 -4.32 9.89 -15.76
CA GLU A 67 -3.96 11.20 -15.20
C GLU A 67 -5.16 11.94 -14.59
N ARG A 68 -6.30 11.94 -15.27
CA ARG A 68 -7.52 12.57 -14.79
C ARG A 68 -7.99 11.95 -13.47
N VAL A 69 -8.07 10.61 -13.43
CA VAL A 69 -8.44 9.87 -12.22
C VAL A 69 -7.44 10.15 -11.10
N GLY A 70 -6.16 9.99 -11.39
CA GLY A 70 -5.09 10.18 -10.41
C GLY A 70 -5.09 11.59 -9.81
N LYS A 71 -5.20 12.64 -10.64
CA LYS A 71 -5.27 14.05 -10.20
C LYS A 71 -6.50 14.32 -9.31
N ARG A 72 -7.66 13.69 -9.61
CA ARG A 72 -8.87 13.81 -8.79
C ARG A 72 -8.70 13.13 -7.43
N ILE A 73 -8.12 11.93 -7.40
CA ILE A 73 -7.81 11.22 -6.16
C ILE A 73 -6.80 11.99 -5.32
N ALA A 74 -5.69 12.45 -5.92
CA ALA A 74 -4.69 13.25 -5.24
C ALA A 74 -5.26 14.54 -4.61
N ALA A 75 -6.17 15.23 -5.32
CA ALA A 75 -6.83 16.43 -4.81
C ALA A 75 -7.85 16.16 -3.69
N ALA A 76 -8.39 14.95 -3.61
CA ALA A 76 -9.35 14.53 -2.58
C ALA A 76 -8.70 13.92 -1.32
N ALA A 77 -7.46 13.50 -1.44
CA ALA A 77 -6.64 12.93 -0.38
C ALA A 77 -5.96 14.03 0.45
N PRO A 78 -5.53 13.75 1.70
CA PRO A 78 -4.74 14.67 2.49
C PRO A 78 -3.44 15.09 1.78
N ASP A 79 -3.10 16.37 1.83
CA ASP A 79 -1.86 16.88 1.23
C ASP A 79 -0.64 16.47 2.06
N GLN A 80 0.23 15.68 1.44
CA GLN A 80 1.51 15.25 2.03
C GLN A 80 2.71 15.95 1.34
N GLY A 81 2.48 16.98 0.54
CA GLY A 81 3.53 17.61 -0.28
C GLY A 81 4.08 16.71 -1.38
N PHE A 82 3.34 15.68 -1.78
CA PHE A 82 3.77 14.74 -2.82
C PHE A 82 3.78 15.41 -4.20
N LYS A 83 4.82 15.11 -4.97
CA LYS A 83 4.89 15.46 -6.39
C LYS A 83 4.34 14.30 -7.22
N TYR A 84 3.01 14.29 -7.35
CA TYR A 84 2.32 13.21 -8.06
C TYR A 84 2.73 13.11 -9.54
N GLU A 85 3.06 11.91 -9.94
CA GLU A 85 3.28 11.50 -11.33
C GLU A 85 2.43 10.26 -11.62
N PHE A 86 1.76 10.25 -12.76
CA PHE A 86 0.89 9.15 -13.17
C PHE A 86 1.39 8.56 -14.48
N THR A 87 1.74 7.28 -14.49
CA THR A 87 2.24 6.58 -15.68
C THR A 87 1.39 5.35 -15.97
N VAL A 88 1.20 5.10 -17.25
CA VAL A 88 0.60 3.84 -17.74
C VAL A 88 1.71 2.97 -18.29
N LEU A 89 1.77 1.72 -17.82
CA LEU A 89 2.75 0.72 -18.25
C LEU A 89 2.06 -0.36 -19.09
N GLU A 90 2.61 -0.63 -20.28
CA GLU A 90 2.11 -1.67 -21.18
C GLU A 90 2.60 -3.05 -20.72
N SER A 91 1.78 -3.77 -19.99
CA SER A 91 2.06 -5.12 -19.51
C SER A 91 0.76 -5.91 -19.36
N PRO A 92 0.75 -7.22 -19.64
CA PRO A 92 -0.39 -8.09 -19.37
C PRO A 92 -0.61 -8.32 -17.86
N THR A 93 0.35 -7.96 -17.04
CA THR A 93 0.28 -8.07 -15.58
C THR A 93 -0.82 -7.18 -15.02
N ALA A 94 -1.74 -7.77 -14.26
CA ALA A 94 -2.77 -6.99 -13.57
C ALA A 94 -2.17 -6.41 -12.29
N ASN A 95 -1.69 -5.17 -12.35
CA ASN A 95 -1.04 -4.49 -11.23
C ASN A 95 -1.24 -2.96 -11.29
N ALA A 96 -1.06 -2.33 -10.14
CA ALA A 96 -0.91 -0.89 -9.97
C ALA A 96 -0.09 -0.65 -8.70
N PHE A 97 0.51 0.51 -8.56
CA PHE A 97 1.20 0.89 -7.32
C PHE A 97 1.28 2.41 -7.16
N CYS A 98 1.45 2.86 -5.92
CA CYS A 98 1.87 4.21 -5.58
C CYS A 98 3.09 4.16 -4.64
N LEU A 99 4.24 4.57 -5.11
CA LEU A 99 5.44 4.69 -4.30
C LEU A 99 5.44 6.01 -3.51
N PRO A 100 6.18 6.07 -2.37
CA PRO A 100 6.32 7.30 -1.59
C PRO A 100 6.71 8.50 -2.46
N GLY A 101 6.16 9.67 -2.14
CA GLY A 101 6.31 10.88 -2.94
C GLY A 101 5.32 11.01 -4.10
N GLY A 102 4.33 10.08 -4.20
CA GLY A 102 3.23 10.18 -5.16
C GLY A 102 3.56 9.64 -6.56
N LYS A 103 4.42 8.65 -6.68
CA LYS A 103 4.79 8.02 -7.95
C LYS A 103 3.84 6.86 -8.26
N VAL A 104 2.85 7.10 -9.09
CA VAL A 104 1.75 6.18 -9.42
C VAL A 104 1.97 5.53 -10.77
N ALA A 105 1.86 4.22 -10.85
CA ALA A 105 1.81 3.49 -12.12
C ALA A 105 0.60 2.56 -12.16
N VAL A 106 -0.01 2.46 -13.34
CA VAL A 106 -1.12 1.55 -13.65
C VAL A 106 -0.71 0.70 -14.83
N TYR A 107 -0.72 -0.61 -14.66
CA TYR A 107 -0.44 -1.56 -15.73
C TYR A 107 -1.70 -1.80 -16.57
N THR A 108 -1.54 -1.89 -17.89
CA THR A 108 -2.70 -2.11 -18.78
C THR A 108 -3.44 -3.41 -18.49
N GLY A 109 -2.75 -4.42 -17.96
CA GLY A 109 -3.35 -5.71 -17.63
C GLY A 109 -4.42 -5.68 -16.53
N ILE A 110 -4.45 -4.65 -15.65
CA ILE A 110 -5.51 -4.54 -14.64
C ILE A 110 -6.82 -4.02 -15.23
N LEU A 111 -6.75 -3.28 -16.35
CA LEU A 111 -7.91 -2.62 -16.97
C LEU A 111 -8.96 -3.62 -17.52
N LYS A 112 -8.55 -4.84 -17.83
CA LYS A 112 -9.49 -5.89 -18.28
C LYS A 112 -10.53 -6.28 -17.22
N TYR A 113 -10.27 -5.97 -15.97
CA TYR A 113 -11.16 -6.21 -14.83
C TYR A 113 -12.02 -5.00 -14.47
N MET A 114 -11.89 -3.90 -15.24
CA MET A 114 -12.58 -2.64 -14.96
C MET A 114 -13.57 -2.30 -16.08
N GLU A 115 -14.74 -1.83 -15.70
CA GLU A 115 -15.78 -1.38 -16.64
C GLU A 115 -15.71 0.13 -16.88
N ASN A 116 -15.33 0.90 -15.84
CA ASN A 116 -15.47 2.34 -15.83
C ASN A 116 -14.38 3.05 -15.02
N GLU A 117 -14.37 4.37 -15.14
CA GLU A 117 -13.42 5.27 -14.48
C GLU A 117 -13.46 5.18 -12.95
N ALA A 118 -14.64 4.96 -12.35
CA ALA A 118 -14.76 4.85 -10.90
C ALA A 118 -14.12 3.58 -10.35
N GLN A 119 -14.08 2.49 -11.11
CA GLN A 119 -13.37 1.28 -10.73
C GLN A 119 -11.84 1.48 -10.79
N LEU A 120 -11.35 2.25 -11.76
CA LEU A 120 -9.96 2.70 -11.77
C LEU A 120 -9.66 3.62 -10.57
N ALA A 121 -10.60 4.51 -10.23
CA ALA A 121 -10.47 5.38 -9.06
C ALA A 121 -10.42 4.61 -7.74
N ALA A 122 -11.12 3.47 -7.64
CA ALA A 122 -11.04 2.59 -6.48
C ALA A 122 -9.63 2.02 -6.29
N VAL A 123 -9.01 1.56 -7.37
CA VAL A 123 -7.64 1.03 -7.35
C VAL A 123 -6.62 2.13 -7.07
N VAL A 124 -6.67 3.25 -7.81
CA VAL A 124 -5.74 4.37 -7.60
C VAL A 124 -5.89 4.97 -6.20
N GLY A 125 -7.12 5.05 -5.68
CA GLY A 125 -7.39 5.50 -4.32
C GLY A 125 -6.76 4.60 -3.26
N HIS A 126 -6.85 3.28 -3.44
CA HIS A 126 -6.21 2.28 -2.59
C HIS A 126 -4.68 2.43 -2.59
N GLU A 127 -4.06 2.58 -3.77
CA GLU A 127 -2.62 2.76 -3.89
C GLU A 127 -2.15 4.08 -3.26
N VAL A 128 -2.86 5.18 -3.50
CA VAL A 128 -2.56 6.47 -2.89
C VAL A 128 -2.73 6.40 -1.37
N ALA A 129 -3.71 5.64 -0.86
CA ALA A 129 -3.91 5.44 0.57
C ALA A 129 -2.70 4.73 1.22
N HIS A 130 -2.12 3.72 0.56
CA HIS A 130 -0.89 3.08 1.03
C HIS A 130 0.27 4.07 1.19
N ALA A 131 0.45 4.97 0.23
CA ALA A 131 1.52 5.96 0.27
C ALA A 131 1.28 7.01 1.38
N ILE A 132 0.05 7.53 1.51
CA ILE A 132 -0.33 8.53 2.53
C ILE A 132 -0.25 7.94 3.94
N ALA A 133 -0.75 6.73 4.14
CA ALA A 133 -0.65 6.01 5.41
C ALA A 133 0.79 5.54 5.73
N ARG A 134 1.75 5.71 4.79
CA ARG A 134 3.15 5.31 4.93
C ARG A 134 3.34 3.82 5.26
N HIS A 135 2.51 2.96 4.67
CA HIS A 135 2.57 1.51 4.90
C HIS A 135 3.94 0.93 4.51
N GLY A 136 4.57 1.49 3.47
CA GLY A 136 5.95 1.14 3.09
C GLY A 136 6.97 1.46 4.19
N GLY A 137 6.87 2.65 4.79
CA GLY A 137 7.73 3.08 5.90
C GLY A 137 7.55 2.22 7.16
N GLU A 138 6.30 1.90 7.49
CA GLU A 138 5.99 1.00 8.61
C GLU A 138 6.54 -0.41 8.36
N ARG A 139 6.37 -0.95 7.16
CA ARG A 139 6.91 -2.27 6.77
C ARG A 139 8.44 -2.30 6.83
N MET A 140 9.12 -1.26 6.36
CA MET A 140 10.58 -1.12 6.50
C MET A 140 11.00 -1.11 7.97
N SER A 141 10.27 -0.38 8.81
CA SER A 141 10.54 -0.28 10.25
C SER A 141 10.38 -1.63 10.96
N GLN A 142 9.35 -2.37 10.63
CA GLN A 142 9.13 -3.74 11.11
C GLN A 142 10.27 -4.67 10.69
N GLY A 143 10.71 -4.57 9.44
CA GLY A 143 11.87 -5.32 8.93
C GLY A 143 13.15 -5.02 9.72
N ILE A 144 13.42 -3.75 10.02
CA ILE A 144 14.57 -3.32 10.82
C ILE A 144 14.50 -3.94 12.24
N LEU A 145 13.33 -3.91 12.89
CA LEU A 145 13.15 -4.49 14.22
C LEU A 145 13.33 -6.01 14.22
N VAL A 146 12.73 -6.71 13.25
CA VAL A 146 12.86 -8.17 13.12
C VAL A 146 14.32 -8.55 12.86
N GLN A 147 15.02 -7.83 12.00
CA GLN A 147 16.43 -8.08 11.72
C GLN A 147 17.31 -7.80 12.93
N GLY A 148 17.06 -6.71 13.67
CA GLY A 148 17.76 -6.42 14.92
C GLY A 148 17.58 -7.50 15.96
N ALA A 149 16.36 -8.00 16.14
CA ALA A 149 16.06 -9.13 17.04
C ALA A 149 16.75 -10.43 16.59
N ALA A 150 16.82 -10.70 15.29
CA ALA A 150 17.52 -11.86 14.73
C ALA A 150 19.04 -11.80 15.06
N VAL A 151 19.65 -10.63 14.87
CA VAL A 151 21.08 -10.42 15.23
C VAL A 151 21.31 -10.64 16.72
N GLY A 152 20.44 -10.08 17.57
CA GLY A 152 20.50 -10.27 19.03
C GLY A 152 20.36 -11.74 19.45
N LEU A 153 19.40 -12.46 18.86
CA LEU A 153 19.22 -13.89 19.09
C LEU A 153 20.44 -14.70 18.66
N SER A 154 20.98 -14.44 17.48
CA SER A 154 22.19 -15.13 16.98
C SER A 154 23.39 -14.89 17.94
N ALA A 155 23.61 -13.66 18.36
CA ALA A 155 24.68 -13.32 19.30
C ALA A 155 24.48 -14.04 20.65
N TYR A 156 23.25 -14.08 21.17
CA TYR A 156 22.93 -14.79 22.42
C TYR A 156 23.19 -16.29 22.31
N LEU A 157 22.72 -16.95 21.25
CA LEU A 157 22.95 -18.39 21.06
C LEU A 157 24.44 -18.73 20.97
N LYS A 158 25.21 -17.92 20.23
CA LYS A 158 26.68 -18.05 20.15
C LYS A 158 27.35 -17.89 21.54
N SER A 159 26.91 -16.91 22.32
CA SER A 159 27.48 -16.67 23.67
C SER A 159 27.20 -17.82 24.65
N LYS A 160 26.15 -18.61 24.37
CA LYS A 160 25.79 -19.81 25.17
C LYS A 160 26.45 -21.09 24.64
N GLY A 161 27.30 -21.01 23.61
CA GLY A 161 27.95 -22.17 23.03
C GLY A 161 27.01 -23.16 22.35
N VAL A 162 25.84 -22.68 21.90
CA VAL A 162 24.87 -23.56 21.18
C VAL A 162 25.49 -24.04 19.87
N GLU A 163 25.35 -25.32 19.59
CA GLU A 163 25.86 -25.95 18.36
C GLU A 163 25.32 -25.26 17.10
N PRO A 164 26.11 -25.10 16.01
CA PRO A 164 25.72 -24.40 14.79
C PRO A 164 24.43 -24.93 14.15
N THR A 165 24.21 -26.24 14.15
CA THR A 165 22.98 -26.86 13.61
C THR A 165 21.75 -26.39 14.41
N THR A 166 21.85 -26.39 15.74
CA THR A 166 20.77 -25.93 16.62
C THR A 166 20.54 -24.41 16.47
N GLN A 167 21.62 -23.62 16.28
CA GLN A 167 21.48 -22.19 15.96
C GLN A 167 20.68 -21.97 14.68
N ASN A 168 21.00 -22.71 13.61
CA ASN A 168 20.30 -22.59 12.32
C ASN A 168 18.81 -22.94 12.46
N ILE A 169 18.48 -24.00 13.19
CA ILE A 169 17.07 -24.38 13.46
C ILE A 169 16.36 -23.27 14.23
N ALA A 170 16.97 -22.72 15.29
CA ALA A 170 16.39 -21.66 16.09
C ALA A 170 16.18 -20.38 15.26
N MET A 171 17.14 -20.01 14.39
CA MET A 171 17.03 -18.85 13.51
C MET A 171 15.95 -19.05 12.44
N ALA A 172 15.81 -20.25 11.88
CA ALA A 172 14.73 -20.56 10.93
C ALA A 172 13.34 -20.49 11.61
N ALA A 173 13.21 -21.04 12.82
CA ALA A 173 11.99 -20.97 13.61
C ALA A 173 11.63 -19.51 13.99
N PHE A 174 12.64 -18.69 14.35
CA PHE A 174 12.45 -17.27 14.62
C PHE A 174 11.93 -16.54 13.35
N GLY A 175 12.56 -16.76 12.20
CA GLY A 175 12.15 -16.14 10.93
C GLY A 175 10.72 -16.51 10.55
N ALA A 176 10.36 -17.79 10.63
CA ALA A 176 8.99 -18.26 10.38
C ALA A 176 7.99 -17.65 11.37
N GLY A 177 8.33 -17.59 12.66
CA GLY A 177 7.49 -16.98 13.70
C GLY A 177 7.30 -15.49 13.48
N ALA A 178 8.34 -14.75 13.09
CA ALA A 178 8.26 -13.33 12.78
C ALA A 178 7.37 -13.09 11.53
N GLN A 179 7.50 -13.93 10.49
CA GLN A 179 6.67 -13.83 9.30
C GLN A 179 5.18 -14.00 9.65
N VAL A 180 4.83 -15.06 10.38
CA VAL A 180 3.43 -15.40 10.67
C VAL A 180 2.85 -14.51 11.78
N GLY A 181 3.62 -14.24 12.83
CA GLY A 181 3.14 -13.53 14.01
C GLY A 181 3.22 -12.01 13.93
N ILE A 182 4.05 -11.45 13.05
CA ILE A 182 4.27 -10.01 12.93
C ILE A 182 3.93 -9.52 11.53
N LEU A 183 4.68 -9.95 10.51
CA LEU A 183 4.62 -9.31 9.19
C LEU A 183 3.28 -9.54 8.48
N LEU A 184 2.72 -10.74 8.51
CA LEU A 184 1.43 -11.04 7.86
C LEU A 184 0.22 -10.32 8.50
N PRO A 185 0.06 -10.29 9.85
CA PRO A 185 -1.02 -9.53 10.46
C PRO A 185 -0.99 -8.04 10.13
N TYR A 186 0.19 -7.42 10.13
CA TYR A 186 0.33 -6.02 9.73
C TYR A 186 0.00 -5.80 8.26
N SER A 187 0.37 -6.71 7.36
CA SER A 187 -0.01 -6.62 5.95
C SER A 187 -1.53 -6.57 5.78
N ARG A 188 -2.30 -7.43 6.46
CA ARG A 188 -3.77 -7.39 6.42
C ARG A 188 -4.35 -6.10 6.97
N THR A 189 -3.77 -5.55 8.04
CA THR A 189 -4.19 -4.26 8.61
C THR A 189 -3.98 -3.13 7.61
N HIS A 190 -2.83 -3.12 6.90
CA HIS A 190 -2.53 -2.14 5.87
C HIS A 190 -3.53 -2.20 4.71
N GLU A 191 -3.90 -3.41 4.27
CA GLU A 191 -4.90 -3.58 3.20
C GLU A 191 -6.28 -3.05 3.62
N THR A 192 -6.74 -3.42 4.83
CA THR A 192 -8.02 -2.94 5.35
C THR A 192 -8.04 -1.41 5.48
N GLU A 193 -6.95 -0.81 5.96
CA GLU A 193 -6.82 0.64 6.09
C GLU A 193 -6.76 1.33 4.72
N ALA A 194 -6.03 0.76 3.75
CA ALA A 194 -5.97 1.27 2.39
C ALA A 194 -7.32 1.18 1.66
N ASP A 195 -8.08 0.12 1.90
CA ASP A 195 -9.43 -0.03 1.38
C ASP A 195 -10.37 1.04 1.93
N GLU A 196 -10.35 1.29 3.26
CA GLU A 196 -11.16 2.32 3.89
C GLU A 196 -10.81 3.72 3.38
N LEU A 197 -9.54 4.09 3.46
CA LEU A 197 -9.07 5.42 3.04
C LEU A 197 -9.27 5.65 1.55
N GLY A 198 -8.92 4.65 0.72
CA GLY A 198 -9.08 4.70 -0.73
C GLY A 198 -10.53 4.87 -1.16
N LEU A 199 -11.46 4.15 -0.49
CA LEU A 199 -12.90 4.31 -0.70
C LEU A 199 -13.36 5.74 -0.38
N TYR A 200 -12.84 6.34 0.70
CA TYR A 200 -13.19 7.72 1.06
C TYR A 200 -12.56 8.74 0.10
N TYR A 201 -11.36 8.51 -0.40
CA TYR A 201 -10.73 9.40 -1.38
C TYR A 201 -11.49 9.37 -2.71
N MET A 202 -11.86 8.18 -3.23
CA MET A 202 -12.65 8.11 -4.45
C MET A 202 -14.02 8.79 -4.29
N ALA A 203 -14.69 8.60 -3.16
CA ALA A 203 -15.97 9.25 -2.87
C ALA A 203 -15.86 10.78 -2.84
N LYS A 204 -14.86 11.32 -2.12
CA LYS A 204 -14.57 12.77 -2.10
C LYS A 204 -14.19 13.32 -3.47
N ALA A 205 -13.51 12.51 -4.31
CA ALA A 205 -13.17 12.84 -5.69
C ALA A 205 -14.39 12.86 -6.64
N GLY A 206 -15.58 12.48 -6.14
CA GLY A 206 -16.84 12.48 -6.88
C GLY A 206 -17.15 11.18 -7.62
N TYR A 207 -16.42 10.11 -7.36
CA TYR A 207 -16.70 8.78 -7.89
C TYR A 207 -17.65 8.02 -6.97
N HIS A 208 -18.62 7.31 -7.57
CA HIS A 208 -19.63 6.60 -6.80
C HIS A 208 -19.03 5.38 -6.08
N PRO A 209 -19.08 5.30 -4.73
CA PRO A 209 -18.34 4.30 -3.96
C PRO A 209 -18.81 2.85 -4.17
N ALA A 210 -20.03 2.62 -4.67
CA ALA A 210 -20.49 1.28 -5.02
C ALA A 210 -19.66 0.62 -6.13
N GLU A 211 -18.98 1.41 -6.97
CA GLU A 211 -18.14 0.86 -8.03
C GLU A 211 -16.88 0.17 -7.47
N ALA A 212 -16.38 0.57 -6.30
CA ALA A 212 -15.31 -0.16 -5.61
C ALA A 212 -15.76 -1.57 -5.22
N VAL A 213 -16.97 -1.72 -4.67
CA VAL A 213 -17.51 -3.04 -4.31
C VAL A 213 -17.66 -3.92 -5.55
N LYS A 214 -18.20 -3.37 -6.64
CA LYS A 214 -18.35 -4.12 -7.91
C LYS A 214 -17.00 -4.57 -8.45
N PHE A 215 -16.00 -3.68 -8.46
CA PHE A 215 -14.66 -4.03 -8.92
C PHE A 215 -14.08 -5.19 -8.11
N TRP A 216 -14.08 -5.12 -6.79
CA TRP A 216 -13.48 -6.15 -5.94
C TRP A 216 -14.24 -7.49 -5.99
N GLN A 217 -15.57 -7.46 -6.18
CA GLN A 217 -16.37 -8.66 -6.42
C GLN A 217 -15.97 -9.34 -7.73
N SER A 218 -15.93 -8.58 -8.82
CA SER A 218 -15.54 -9.08 -10.15
C SER A 218 -14.10 -9.57 -10.17
N PHE A 219 -13.18 -8.79 -9.60
CA PHE A 219 -11.76 -9.09 -9.57
C PHE A 219 -11.45 -10.35 -8.76
N GLY A 220 -12.09 -10.53 -7.59
CA GLY A 220 -11.94 -11.74 -6.76
C GLY A 220 -12.52 -13.00 -7.40
N SER A 221 -13.53 -12.86 -8.27
CA SER A 221 -14.19 -13.98 -8.95
C SER A 221 -13.50 -14.41 -10.25
N SER A 222 -12.45 -13.73 -10.68
CA SER A 222 -11.86 -13.92 -12.02
C SER A 222 -11.04 -15.22 -12.22
N GLY A 223 -10.95 -16.08 -11.18
CA GLY A 223 -10.38 -17.44 -11.28
C GLY A 223 -8.86 -17.51 -11.50
N GLY A 224 -8.17 -16.37 -11.62
CA GLY A 224 -6.71 -16.24 -11.63
C GLY A 224 -6.18 -15.74 -10.29
N GLN A 225 -4.87 -15.84 -10.07
CA GLN A 225 -4.22 -15.06 -9.02
C GLN A 225 -3.47 -13.90 -9.69
N PRO A 226 -4.15 -12.77 -10.01
CA PRO A 226 -3.45 -11.61 -10.54
C PRO A 226 -2.36 -11.18 -9.56
N GLU A 227 -1.25 -10.68 -10.08
CA GLU A 227 -0.13 -10.21 -9.25
C GLU A 227 -0.59 -9.18 -8.20
N PHE A 228 -1.59 -8.39 -8.53
CA PHE A 228 -2.21 -7.45 -7.60
C PHE A 228 -2.74 -8.14 -6.33
N ILE A 229 -3.33 -9.35 -6.44
CA ILE A 229 -3.78 -10.11 -5.24
C ILE A 229 -2.59 -10.61 -4.42
N SER A 230 -1.49 -10.98 -5.05
CA SER A 230 -0.29 -11.46 -4.33
C SER A 230 0.46 -10.33 -3.63
N THR A 231 0.47 -9.13 -4.19
CA THR A 231 1.05 -7.93 -3.58
C THR A 231 0.12 -7.26 -2.57
N HIS A 232 -1.21 -7.43 -2.76
CA HIS A 232 -2.26 -6.89 -1.90
C HIS A 232 -3.17 -8.02 -1.39
N PRO A 233 -2.67 -8.86 -0.46
CA PRO A 233 -3.42 -10.01 0.03
C PRO A 233 -4.67 -9.55 0.77
N SER A 234 -5.81 -9.70 0.12
CA SER A 234 -7.12 -9.47 0.73
C SER A 234 -7.65 -10.76 1.31
N GLY A 235 -8.17 -10.70 2.54
CA GLY A 235 -8.98 -11.80 3.05
C GLY A 235 -10.34 -11.86 2.34
N ASP A 236 -11.05 -12.96 2.49
CA ASP A 236 -12.42 -13.17 1.97
C ASP A 236 -13.44 -12.12 2.46
N THR A 237 -13.00 -11.26 3.38
CA THR A 237 -13.81 -10.22 4.05
C THR A 237 -13.76 -8.85 3.36
N ARG A 238 -12.87 -8.62 2.36
CA ARG A 238 -12.69 -7.28 1.73
C ARG A 238 -14.02 -6.69 1.22
N VAL A 239 -14.77 -7.48 0.45
CA VAL A 239 -16.04 -7.02 -0.11
C VAL A 239 -17.03 -6.67 0.99
N SER A 240 -17.16 -7.50 2.02
CA SER A 240 -18.07 -7.23 3.14
C SER A 240 -17.65 -5.99 3.95
N GLN A 241 -16.36 -5.77 4.14
CA GLN A 241 -15.83 -4.57 4.79
C GLN A 241 -16.14 -3.31 3.98
N LEU A 242 -15.89 -3.32 2.68
CA LEU A 242 -16.24 -2.21 1.78
C LEU A 242 -17.74 -1.92 1.78
N GLN A 243 -18.60 -2.96 1.85
CA GLN A 243 -20.05 -2.80 1.97
C GLN A 243 -20.45 -2.11 3.28
N GLN A 244 -19.81 -2.45 4.40
CA GLN A 244 -20.06 -1.80 5.70
C GLN A 244 -19.67 -0.31 5.68
N LEU A 245 -18.65 0.07 4.91
CA LEU A 245 -18.16 1.44 4.79
C LEU A 245 -19.01 2.30 3.83
N GLN A 246 -19.92 1.69 3.03
CA GLN A 246 -20.68 2.39 2.00
C GLN A 246 -21.48 3.59 2.53
N GLY A 247 -22.08 3.48 3.72
CA GLY A 247 -22.87 4.57 4.28
C GLY A 247 -22.06 5.87 4.47
N LYS A 248 -20.86 5.75 5.06
CA LYS A 248 -19.94 6.89 5.22
C LYS A 248 -19.38 7.37 3.88
N ALA A 249 -19.04 6.45 2.99
CA ALA A 249 -18.54 6.79 1.67
C ALA A 249 -19.59 7.53 0.82
N LEU A 250 -20.85 7.12 0.88
CA LEU A 250 -21.95 7.81 0.20
C LEU A 250 -22.16 9.23 0.73
N MET A 251 -22.09 9.45 2.04
CA MET A 251 -22.14 10.81 2.59
C MET A 251 -20.99 11.68 2.07
N LEU A 252 -19.78 11.15 1.96
CA LEU A 252 -18.64 11.87 1.40
C LEU A 252 -18.85 12.16 -0.11
N TYR A 253 -19.39 11.20 -0.85
CA TYR A 253 -19.74 11.38 -2.25
C TYR A 253 -20.81 12.47 -2.41
N GLU A 254 -21.89 12.43 -1.61
CA GLU A 254 -22.96 13.42 -1.69
C GLU A 254 -22.48 14.84 -1.34
N ASN A 255 -21.47 14.98 -0.50
CA ASN A 255 -20.85 16.26 -0.15
C ASN A 255 -19.73 16.69 -1.12
N SER A 256 -19.37 15.86 -2.11
CA SER A 256 -18.37 16.23 -3.10
C SER A 256 -18.87 17.35 -4.01
N LYS A 257 -17.98 18.31 -4.32
CA LYS A 257 -18.28 19.42 -5.22
C LYS A 257 -18.55 18.96 -6.66
N THR A 258 -18.00 17.83 -7.06
CA THR A 258 -18.14 17.27 -8.40
C THR A 258 -18.70 15.87 -8.28
N LYS A 259 -19.80 15.58 -9.00
CA LYS A 259 -20.40 14.25 -9.10
C LYS A 259 -20.00 13.64 -10.44
N VAL A 260 -19.07 12.70 -10.42
CA VAL A 260 -18.62 11.97 -11.63
C VAL A 260 -19.44 10.69 -11.80
N GLY A 261 -19.93 10.12 -10.71
CA GLY A 261 -20.64 8.84 -10.73
C GLY A 261 -19.72 7.68 -11.09
N ALA A 262 -20.07 6.91 -12.12
CA ALA A 262 -19.22 5.87 -12.68
C ALA A 262 -18.10 6.43 -13.59
N GLY A 263 -18.28 7.67 -14.10
CA GLY A 263 -17.37 8.27 -15.07
C GLY A 263 -17.41 7.60 -16.44
N GLU A 264 -16.35 7.76 -17.21
CA GLU A 264 -16.25 7.19 -18.56
C GLU A 264 -16.00 5.67 -18.50
N ALA A 265 -16.44 4.96 -19.55
CA ALA A 265 -16.13 3.54 -19.70
C ALA A 265 -14.64 3.35 -20.01
N ILE A 266 -14.02 2.30 -19.45
CA ILE A 266 -12.67 1.88 -19.87
C ILE A 266 -12.74 1.50 -21.37
N PRO A 267 -11.78 1.96 -22.19
CA PRO A 267 -11.81 1.67 -23.64
C PRO A 267 -11.90 0.16 -23.92
N ALA A 268 -12.80 -0.24 -24.82
CA ALA A 268 -13.15 -1.65 -25.04
C ALA A 268 -11.93 -2.54 -25.39
N ARG A 269 -10.89 -1.97 -26.03
CA ARG A 269 -9.64 -2.69 -26.35
C ARG A 269 -8.86 -3.18 -25.13
N TYR A 270 -9.11 -2.63 -23.95
CA TYR A 270 -8.45 -3.04 -22.69
C TYR A 270 -9.33 -3.94 -21.82
N ARG A 271 -10.60 -4.16 -22.19
CA ARG A 271 -11.56 -4.99 -21.44
C ARG A 271 -11.66 -6.44 -21.94
N LYS A 272 -10.76 -6.84 -22.85
CA LYS A 272 -10.77 -8.18 -23.49
C LYS A 272 -9.76 -9.11 -22.81
#